data_929d0bad69188014265bed13c109fa1d
#
_entry.id   929d0bad69188014265bed13c109fa1d
#
_cell.length_a   1.000
_cell.length_b   1.000
_cell.length_c   1.000
_cell.angle_alpha   90.00
_cell.angle_beta   90.00
_cell.angle_gamma   90.00
#
_symmetry.space_group_name_H-M   'P 1'
#
loop_
_entity.id
_entity.type
_entity.pdbx_description
1 polymer ?
#
loop_
_entity_poly.entity_id
_entity_poly.type
_entity_poly.pdbx_seq_one_letter_code
_entity_poly.pdbx_strand_id
1 'polypeptide(L)'
;MLYSNCALNLWGLVEVIYSPREKLQLLRKHYKISQIELVGDKVSRSHLAMIETGKTKLSKRVAQVLVENFNEILEKRGVGDIITLDYVIEDTKDQITKKRAYYIEVLNKGILNDDLIYEIENFIKVSDISSKVVLYSKIGDFYFAADQLKRAFSYYARTFDEALIINDTKILENIVLKLSSINYRNKDYVNNLALEKAVKERLANFSFGKREYIYNNFIISFTSLQEYDRAISYLDKLLKETEDKEKLFILELKKAKLLEKKDIYISAISIYRGMLLKYQEEDKKLLINIKLMNAYKLKGEHSKVEIYYKKNMATLKKENISCQAVIENGQCLYFEMGLTSIYLEKNDKAFKFFKKAIETNVVCDEENLEKLFTNLLKLATKNDFE
;
A
#
# COMPACT_ATOMS: atom_id res chain seq x y z
N MET A 1 3.59 5.20 32.34
CA MET A 1 3.76 5.96 33.61
C MET A 1 2.88 7.21 33.77
N LEU A 2 1.84 7.42 32.93
CA LEU A 2 0.98 8.62 32.99
C LEU A 2 -0.38 8.41 33.70
N TYR A 3 -0.68 7.18 34.11
CA TYR A 3 -1.93 6.84 34.82
C TYR A 3 -1.71 6.37 36.30
N SER A 4 -0.49 6.45 36.82
CA SER A 4 -0.12 5.89 38.11
C SER A 4 -0.39 6.78 39.35
N ASN A 5 -1.01 7.96 39.16
CA ASN A 5 -1.30 8.87 40.26
C ASN A 5 -2.79 9.05 40.60
N CYS A 6 -3.67 8.26 40.04
CA CYS A 6 -5.04 8.16 40.53
C CYS A 6 -5.18 6.80 41.21
N ALA A 7 -5.20 6.78 42.52
CA ALA A 7 -5.39 5.57 43.35
C ALA A 7 -6.84 5.04 43.22
N LEU A 8 -7.45 5.20 42.07
CA LEU A 8 -8.74 4.65 41.75
C LEU A 8 -8.54 3.29 41.10
N ASN A 9 -8.62 2.20 41.89
CA ASN A 9 -8.85 0.84 41.39
C ASN A 9 -10.23 0.73 40.70
N LEU A 10 -10.57 1.69 39.88
CA LEU A 10 -11.76 1.73 39.04
C LEU A 10 -11.46 1.00 37.69
N TRP A 11 -10.91 -0.22 37.79
CA TRP A 11 -10.50 -1.01 36.61
C TRP A 11 -11.58 -1.20 35.54
N GLY A 12 -12.86 -0.99 35.89
CA GLY A 12 -13.97 -1.03 34.93
C GLY A 12 -14.42 0.34 34.38
N LEU A 13 -14.00 1.47 35.00
CA LEU A 13 -14.43 2.82 34.57
C LEU A 13 -13.39 3.53 33.69
N VAL A 14 -12.14 3.05 33.69
CA VAL A 14 -11.04 3.65 32.90
C VAL A 14 -11.15 3.33 31.39
N GLU A 15 -11.85 2.26 31.04
CA GLU A 15 -11.98 1.82 29.65
C GLU A 15 -13.01 2.61 28.84
N VAL A 16 -13.98 3.24 29.49
CA VAL A 16 -15.08 3.96 28.85
C VAL A 16 -14.87 5.47 28.92
N ILE A 17 -15.19 6.17 27.84
CA ILE A 17 -15.10 7.63 27.77
C ILE A 17 -16.40 8.22 28.32
N TYR A 18 -16.27 8.99 29.38
CA TYR A 18 -17.39 9.63 30.06
C TYR A 18 -17.30 11.15 30.00
N SER A 19 -18.43 11.82 29.77
CA SER A 19 -18.52 13.26 29.96
C SER A 19 -18.31 13.63 31.44
N PRO A 20 -17.94 14.88 31.76
CA PRO A 20 -17.80 15.33 33.14
C PRO A 20 -19.02 15.04 34.03
N ARG A 21 -20.24 15.19 33.49
CA ARG A 21 -21.49 14.87 34.22
C ARG A 21 -21.63 13.37 34.51
N GLU A 22 -21.28 12.52 33.53
CA GLU A 22 -21.36 11.07 33.69
C GLU A 22 -20.33 10.56 34.69
N LYS A 23 -19.09 11.11 34.65
CA LYS A 23 -18.07 10.82 35.65
C LYS A 23 -18.57 11.15 37.07
N LEU A 24 -19.12 12.33 37.25
CA LEU A 24 -19.67 12.77 38.52
C LEU A 24 -20.78 11.83 39.04
N GLN A 25 -21.72 11.47 38.16
CA GLN A 25 -22.80 10.55 38.48
C GLN A 25 -22.30 9.13 38.82
N LEU A 26 -21.33 8.64 38.03
CA LEU A 26 -20.71 7.32 38.24
C LEU A 26 -19.95 7.24 39.57
N LEU A 27 -19.12 8.25 39.87
CA LEU A 27 -18.41 8.36 41.13
C LEU A 27 -19.38 8.34 42.32
N ARG A 28 -20.44 9.17 42.24
CA ARG A 28 -21.45 9.24 43.29
C ARG A 28 -22.14 7.90 43.50
N LYS A 29 -22.53 7.21 42.44
CA LYS A 29 -23.15 5.89 42.51
C LYS A 29 -22.20 4.83 43.07
N HIS A 30 -20.93 4.84 42.59
CA HIS A 30 -19.90 3.88 43.00
C HIS A 30 -19.67 3.93 44.52
N TYR A 31 -19.48 5.14 45.05
CA TYR A 31 -19.27 5.34 46.50
C TYR A 31 -20.58 5.40 47.30
N LYS A 32 -21.75 5.15 46.67
CA LYS A 32 -23.06 5.18 47.32
C LYS A 32 -23.34 6.49 48.07
N ILE A 33 -22.94 7.62 47.51
CA ILE A 33 -23.13 8.96 48.02
C ILE A 33 -24.44 9.52 47.44
N SER A 34 -25.35 10.00 48.30
CA SER A 34 -26.58 10.64 47.84
C SER A 34 -26.33 12.04 47.26
N GLN A 35 -27.24 12.55 46.44
CA GLN A 35 -27.11 13.93 45.92
C GLN A 35 -27.10 14.97 47.07
N ILE A 36 -27.88 14.76 48.12
CA ILE A 36 -27.95 15.64 49.28
C ILE A 36 -26.64 15.67 50.04
N GLU A 37 -26.06 14.51 50.25
CA GLU A 37 -24.76 14.34 50.94
C GLU A 37 -23.62 15.01 50.16
N LEU A 38 -23.61 14.86 48.80
CA LEU A 38 -22.55 15.41 47.99
C LEU A 38 -22.55 16.94 47.88
N VAL A 39 -23.72 17.58 47.85
CA VAL A 39 -23.79 19.02 47.58
C VAL A 39 -23.35 19.87 48.78
N GLY A 40 -23.48 19.35 50.01
CA GLY A 40 -23.24 20.15 51.22
C GLY A 40 -24.06 21.46 51.22
N ASP A 41 -23.47 22.51 51.80
CA ASP A 41 -24.14 23.83 51.92
C ASP A 41 -23.86 24.77 50.73
N LYS A 42 -22.89 24.45 49.86
CA LYS A 42 -22.40 25.36 48.79
C LYS A 42 -23.07 25.19 47.43
N VAL A 43 -23.72 24.05 47.21
CA VAL A 43 -24.41 23.74 45.94
C VAL A 43 -25.81 23.23 46.25
N SER A 44 -26.83 23.66 45.50
CA SER A 44 -28.18 23.14 45.74
C SER A 44 -28.36 21.74 45.09
N ARG A 45 -29.16 20.88 45.71
CA ARG A 45 -29.51 19.56 45.16
C ARG A 45 -30.13 19.66 43.75
N SER A 46 -30.99 20.64 43.54
CA SER A 46 -31.62 20.89 42.23
C SER A 46 -30.58 21.22 41.16
N HIS A 47 -29.55 21.99 41.50
CA HIS A 47 -28.48 22.32 40.54
C HIS A 47 -27.65 21.07 40.21
N LEU A 48 -27.29 20.23 41.19
CA LEU A 48 -26.62 18.96 40.92
C LEU A 48 -27.46 18.04 40.01
N ALA A 49 -28.78 17.95 40.30
CA ALA A 49 -29.68 17.13 39.48
C ALA A 49 -29.79 17.66 38.04
N MET A 50 -29.77 18.98 37.82
CA MET A 50 -29.72 19.57 36.48
C MET A 50 -28.41 19.29 35.75
N ILE A 51 -27.28 19.26 36.46
CA ILE A 51 -25.97 18.86 35.90
C ILE A 51 -26.00 17.37 35.51
N GLU A 52 -26.39 16.49 36.39
CA GLU A 52 -26.42 15.02 36.12
C GLU A 52 -27.39 14.67 34.97
N THR A 53 -28.48 15.38 34.82
CA THR A 53 -29.42 15.21 33.70
C THR A 53 -29.02 15.94 32.41
N GLY A 54 -27.93 16.71 32.42
CA GLY A 54 -27.41 17.44 31.27
C GLY A 54 -28.17 18.72 30.93
N LYS A 55 -29.07 19.18 31.78
CA LYS A 55 -29.78 20.47 31.60
C LYS A 55 -28.89 21.69 31.85
N THR A 56 -27.82 21.51 32.64
CA THR A 56 -26.83 22.55 32.93
C THR A 56 -25.42 21.95 32.81
N LYS A 57 -24.47 22.72 32.27
CA LYS A 57 -23.06 22.30 32.20
C LYS A 57 -22.42 22.38 33.59
N LEU A 58 -21.53 21.43 33.89
CA LEU A 58 -20.69 21.45 35.07
C LEU A 58 -19.61 22.52 34.93
N SER A 59 -19.69 23.61 35.71
CA SER A 59 -18.67 24.65 35.74
C SER A 59 -17.48 24.20 36.60
N LYS A 60 -16.29 24.70 36.30
CA LYS A 60 -15.05 24.39 37.06
C LYS A 60 -15.20 24.72 38.56
N ARG A 61 -15.87 25.86 38.90
CA ARG A 61 -16.12 26.26 40.27
C ARG A 61 -17.00 25.26 41.02
N VAL A 62 -18.09 24.81 40.38
CA VAL A 62 -19.00 23.82 40.98
C VAL A 62 -18.33 22.46 41.07
N ALA A 63 -17.57 22.03 40.05
CA ALA A 63 -16.80 20.79 40.08
C ALA A 63 -15.80 20.77 41.27
N GLN A 64 -15.10 21.87 41.52
CA GLN A 64 -14.17 21.98 42.59
C GLN A 64 -14.84 21.76 43.97
N VAL A 65 -15.97 22.42 44.22
CA VAL A 65 -16.75 22.26 45.46
C VAL A 65 -17.20 20.79 45.62
N LEU A 66 -17.71 20.18 44.55
CA LEU A 66 -18.18 18.79 44.59
C LEU A 66 -17.04 17.82 44.83
N VAL A 67 -15.85 18.05 44.26
CA VAL A 67 -14.65 17.23 44.49
C VAL A 67 -14.15 17.37 45.91
N GLU A 68 -14.11 18.55 46.47
CA GLU A 68 -13.78 18.81 47.89
C GLU A 68 -14.73 18.01 48.80
N ASN A 69 -16.03 18.14 48.59
CA ASN A 69 -17.04 17.39 49.35
C ASN A 69 -16.90 15.87 49.18
N PHE A 70 -16.63 15.38 47.96
CA PHE A 70 -16.36 13.97 47.73
C PHE A 70 -15.20 13.48 48.61
N ASN A 71 -14.07 14.18 48.58
CA ASN A 71 -12.87 13.75 49.30
C ASN A 71 -13.08 13.80 50.83
N GLU A 72 -13.79 14.82 51.32
CA GLU A 72 -14.17 14.87 52.76
C GLU A 72 -15.07 13.68 53.18
N ILE A 73 -16.04 13.31 52.34
CA ILE A 73 -16.92 12.16 52.60
C ILE A 73 -16.13 10.85 52.59
N LEU A 74 -15.23 10.69 51.58
CA LEU A 74 -14.39 9.48 51.48
C LEU A 74 -13.45 9.32 52.70
N GLU A 75 -12.82 10.41 53.11
CA GLU A 75 -11.97 10.45 54.30
C GLU A 75 -12.75 10.05 55.59
N LYS A 76 -13.94 10.64 55.78
CA LYS A 76 -14.82 10.30 56.93
C LYS A 76 -15.27 8.85 56.90
N ARG A 77 -15.35 8.21 55.72
CA ARG A 77 -15.70 6.80 55.55
C ARG A 77 -14.51 5.87 55.59
N GLY A 78 -13.28 6.39 55.79
CA GLY A 78 -12.05 5.60 55.84
C GLY A 78 -11.66 5.02 54.45
N VAL A 79 -12.13 5.62 53.37
CA VAL A 79 -11.77 5.24 52.00
C VAL A 79 -10.54 6.05 51.59
N GLY A 80 -9.47 5.37 51.19
CA GLY A 80 -8.18 5.99 50.85
C GLY A 80 -8.12 6.59 49.42
N ASP A 81 -9.21 6.57 48.68
CA ASP A 81 -9.27 7.09 47.31
C ASP A 81 -9.34 8.62 47.30
N ILE A 82 -8.66 9.26 46.37
CA ILE A 82 -8.67 10.70 46.17
C ILE A 82 -9.20 11.02 44.79
N ILE A 83 -10.28 11.79 44.68
CA ILE A 83 -10.85 12.27 43.45
C ILE A 83 -10.19 13.61 43.12
N THR A 84 -9.65 13.75 41.88
CA THR A 84 -9.03 15.00 41.42
C THR A 84 -9.98 15.82 40.60
N LEU A 85 -9.85 17.16 40.67
CA LEU A 85 -10.64 18.09 39.86
C LEU A 85 -10.40 17.83 38.38
N ASP A 86 -9.13 17.63 37.98
CA ASP A 86 -8.77 17.42 36.56
C ASP A 86 -9.45 16.16 35.98
N TYR A 87 -9.55 15.07 36.75
CA TYR A 87 -10.29 13.87 36.34
C TYR A 87 -11.78 14.17 36.09
N VAL A 88 -12.41 14.92 36.99
CA VAL A 88 -13.85 15.18 36.91
C VAL A 88 -14.20 16.12 35.74
N ILE A 89 -13.41 17.16 35.51
CA ILE A 89 -13.69 18.18 34.48
C ILE A 89 -13.17 17.81 33.08
N GLU A 90 -12.28 16.79 32.98
CA GLU A 90 -11.72 16.38 31.70
C GLU A 90 -12.83 16.01 30.71
N ASP A 91 -12.89 16.70 29.60
CA ASP A 91 -13.91 16.46 28.58
C ASP A 91 -13.65 15.18 27.76
N THR A 92 -14.65 14.77 27.00
CA THR A 92 -14.59 13.56 26.19
C THR A 92 -13.54 13.66 25.06
N LYS A 93 -13.30 14.87 24.54
CA LYS A 93 -12.32 15.09 23.45
C LYS A 93 -10.89 14.92 23.96
N ASP A 94 -10.61 15.44 25.17
CA ASP A 94 -9.29 15.30 25.80
C ASP A 94 -9.00 13.84 26.12
N GLN A 95 -10.00 13.09 26.65
CA GLN A 95 -9.89 11.65 26.91
C GLN A 95 -9.63 10.86 25.63
N ILE A 96 -10.35 11.14 24.55
CA ILE A 96 -10.13 10.51 23.23
C ILE A 96 -8.70 10.78 22.77
N THR A 97 -8.24 12.02 22.89
CA THR A 97 -6.89 12.42 22.46
C THR A 97 -5.80 11.67 23.22
N LYS A 98 -5.93 11.61 24.57
CA LYS A 98 -4.96 10.88 25.42
C LYS A 98 -4.98 9.38 25.15
N LYS A 99 -6.16 8.78 25.06
CA LYS A 99 -6.29 7.33 24.83
C LYS A 99 -5.79 6.95 23.43
N ARG A 100 -6.07 7.76 22.41
CA ARG A 100 -5.49 7.61 21.09
C ARG A 100 -3.95 7.64 21.10
N ALA A 101 -3.37 8.61 21.80
CA ALA A 101 -1.91 8.73 21.92
C ALA A 101 -1.30 7.49 22.57
N TYR A 102 -1.93 6.98 23.64
CA TYR A 102 -1.53 5.74 24.32
C TYR A 102 -1.55 4.54 23.36
N TYR A 103 -2.64 4.32 22.62
CA TYR A 103 -2.71 3.20 21.67
C TYR A 103 -1.69 3.32 20.54
N ILE A 104 -1.45 4.53 20.03
CA ILE A 104 -0.41 4.77 19.02
C ILE A 104 0.98 4.41 19.58
N GLU A 105 1.27 4.76 20.83
CA GLU A 105 2.55 4.44 21.46
C GLU A 105 2.72 2.93 21.60
N VAL A 106 1.71 2.22 22.09
CA VAL A 106 1.73 0.77 22.26
C VAL A 106 1.91 0.05 20.90
N LEU A 107 1.16 0.47 19.88
CA LEU A 107 1.28 -0.08 18.52
C LEU A 107 2.67 0.20 17.90
N ASN A 108 3.25 1.38 18.15
CA ASN A 108 4.60 1.70 17.69
C ASN A 108 5.69 0.85 18.35
N LYS A 109 5.45 0.37 19.57
CA LYS A 109 6.34 -0.58 20.27
C LYS A 109 6.20 -2.02 19.74
N GLY A 110 5.33 -2.25 18.77
CA GLY A 110 5.08 -3.59 18.23
C GLY A 110 4.32 -4.52 19.18
N ILE A 111 3.63 -3.97 20.17
CA ILE A 111 2.83 -4.73 21.12
C ILE A 111 1.40 -4.77 20.56
N LEU A 112 0.96 -5.95 20.15
CA LEU A 112 -0.41 -6.19 19.72
C LEU A 112 -0.78 -7.64 20.02
N ASN A 113 -1.90 -7.80 20.75
CA ASN A 113 -2.54 -9.08 21.02
C ASN A 113 -4.05 -8.94 20.79
N ASP A 114 -4.78 -10.02 20.86
CA ASP A 114 -6.21 -10.02 20.56
C ASP A 114 -7.02 -9.18 21.56
N ASP A 115 -6.64 -9.15 22.84
CA ASP A 115 -7.30 -8.34 23.87
C ASP A 115 -7.13 -6.84 23.58
N LEU A 116 -5.91 -6.42 23.25
CA LEU A 116 -5.64 -5.03 22.89
C LEU A 116 -6.35 -4.62 21.60
N ILE A 117 -6.45 -5.51 20.62
CA ILE A 117 -7.22 -5.25 19.41
C ILE A 117 -8.69 -5.01 19.75
N TYR A 118 -9.27 -5.89 20.56
CA TYR A 118 -10.66 -5.76 21.01
C TYR A 118 -10.89 -4.44 21.75
N GLU A 119 -9.98 -4.06 22.63
CA GLU A 119 -10.02 -2.77 23.35
C GLU A 119 -9.96 -1.58 22.39
N ILE A 120 -9.01 -1.59 21.44
CA ILE A 120 -8.87 -0.53 20.43
C ILE A 120 -10.10 -0.47 19.52
N GLU A 121 -10.66 -1.59 19.09
CA GLU A 121 -11.86 -1.60 18.25
C GLU A 121 -13.09 -1.05 18.99
N ASN A 122 -13.23 -1.33 20.29
CA ASN A 122 -14.29 -0.73 21.09
C ASN A 122 -14.08 0.79 21.26
N PHE A 123 -12.86 1.23 21.47
CA PHE A 123 -12.53 2.65 21.52
C PHE A 123 -12.81 3.36 20.19
N ILE A 124 -12.48 2.73 19.07
CA ILE A 124 -12.74 3.28 17.72
C ILE A 124 -14.23 3.53 17.48
N LYS A 125 -15.14 2.70 18.02
CA LYS A 125 -16.59 2.89 17.86
C LYS A 125 -17.09 4.22 18.40
N VAL A 126 -16.47 4.73 19.46
CA VAL A 126 -16.84 5.98 20.15
C VAL A 126 -15.93 7.15 19.80
N SER A 127 -14.90 6.92 18.99
CA SER A 127 -13.90 7.91 18.60
C SER A 127 -14.35 8.77 17.42
N ASP A 128 -13.69 9.92 17.24
CA ASP A 128 -13.80 10.74 16.04
C ASP A 128 -13.14 10.05 14.81
N ILE A 129 -13.52 10.50 13.62
CA ILE A 129 -13.06 9.95 12.35
C ILE A 129 -11.52 10.00 12.23
N SER A 130 -10.89 11.09 12.70
CA SER A 130 -9.42 11.21 12.67
C SER A 130 -8.74 10.14 13.50
N SER A 131 -9.29 9.80 14.67
CA SER A 131 -8.79 8.72 15.52
C SER A 131 -8.96 7.35 14.87
N LYS A 132 -10.11 7.10 14.21
CA LYS A 132 -10.36 5.87 13.44
C LYS A 132 -9.32 5.66 12.35
N VAL A 133 -9.10 6.66 11.50
CA VAL A 133 -8.11 6.61 10.42
C VAL A 133 -6.72 6.27 10.94
N VAL A 134 -6.27 6.95 12.00
CA VAL A 134 -4.93 6.74 12.54
C VAL A 134 -4.79 5.33 13.12
N LEU A 135 -5.75 4.88 13.94
CA LEU A 135 -5.66 3.59 14.62
C LEU A 135 -5.79 2.42 13.65
N TYR A 136 -6.76 2.45 12.73
CA TYR A 136 -6.88 1.42 11.70
C TYR A 136 -5.62 1.34 10.82
N SER A 137 -5.06 2.51 10.43
CA SER A 137 -3.82 2.53 9.66
C SER A 137 -2.65 1.90 10.42
N LYS A 138 -2.51 2.19 11.72
CA LYS A 138 -1.45 1.64 12.57
C LYS A 138 -1.58 0.14 12.80
N ILE A 139 -2.80 -0.36 13.03
CA ILE A 139 -3.04 -1.80 13.12
C ILE A 139 -2.72 -2.49 11.78
N GLY A 140 -3.12 -1.85 10.68
CA GLY A 140 -2.76 -2.32 9.33
C GLY A 140 -1.24 -2.38 9.12
N ASP A 141 -0.50 -1.36 9.58
CA ASP A 141 0.97 -1.32 9.50
C ASP A 141 1.62 -2.46 10.29
N PHE A 142 1.11 -2.75 11.49
CA PHE A 142 1.56 -3.88 12.29
C PHE A 142 1.40 -5.21 11.55
N TYR A 143 0.21 -5.49 11.02
CA TYR A 143 -0.03 -6.73 10.28
C TYR A 143 0.74 -6.79 8.95
N PHE A 144 0.97 -5.66 8.29
CA PHE A 144 1.77 -5.60 7.09
C PHE A 144 3.24 -5.95 7.36
N ALA A 145 3.81 -5.42 8.45
CA ALA A 145 5.17 -5.73 8.89
C ALA A 145 5.33 -7.21 9.30
N ALA A 146 4.26 -7.81 9.84
CA ALA A 146 4.21 -9.24 10.20
C ALA A 146 3.90 -10.16 9.00
N ASP A 147 3.86 -9.63 7.77
CA ASP A 147 3.48 -10.34 6.53
C ASP A 147 2.08 -10.97 6.54
N GLN A 148 1.20 -10.52 7.43
CA GLN A 148 -0.19 -10.95 7.52
C GLN A 148 -1.08 -10.10 6.57
N LEU A 149 -0.85 -10.23 5.27
CA LEU A 149 -1.40 -9.33 4.24
C LEU A 149 -2.93 -9.26 4.24
N LYS A 150 -3.63 -10.37 4.53
CA LYS A 150 -5.11 -10.37 4.59
C LYS A 150 -5.65 -9.51 5.72
N ARG A 151 -5.04 -9.58 6.92
CA ARG A 151 -5.41 -8.73 8.05
C ARG A 151 -5.05 -7.28 7.78
N ALA A 152 -3.84 -7.02 7.27
CA ALA A 152 -3.41 -5.67 6.88
C ALA A 152 -4.38 -5.04 5.88
N PHE A 153 -4.79 -5.78 4.85
CA PHE A 153 -5.77 -5.32 3.86
C PHE A 153 -7.10 -4.91 4.51
N SER A 154 -7.64 -5.74 5.42
CA SER A 154 -8.90 -5.44 6.11
C SER A 154 -8.86 -4.12 6.87
N TYR A 155 -7.76 -3.85 7.61
CA TYR A 155 -7.61 -2.59 8.35
C TYR A 155 -7.33 -1.40 7.44
N TYR A 156 -6.55 -1.57 6.38
CA TYR A 156 -6.35 -0.50 5.40
C TYR A 156 -7.62 -0.18 4.60
N ALA A 157 -8.47 -1.17 4.30
CA ALA A 157 -9.76 -0.93 3.66
C ALA A 157 -10.68 -0.08 4.56
N ARG A 158 -10.77 -0.40 5.87
CA ARG A 158 -11.49 0.45 6.84
C ARG A 158 -10.89 1.86 6.92
N THR A 159 -9.55 1.96 6.90
CA THR A 159 -8.87 3.28 6.86
C THR A 159 -9.24 4.05 5.60
N PHE A 160 -9.33 3.37 4.45
CA PHE A 160 -9.68 3.98 3.17
C PHE A 160 -11.10 4.56 3.18
N ASP A 161 -12.07 3.81 3.71
CA ASP A 161 -13.45 4.27 3.82
C ASP A 161 -13.56 5.55 4.66
N GLU A 162 -12.91 5.59 5.83
CA GLU A 162 -12.89 6.78 6.69
C GLU A 162 -12.09 7.94 6.06
N ALA A 163 -11.00 7.65 5.33
CA ALA A 163 -10.18 8.66 4.65
C ALA A 163 -10.95 9.34 3.50
N LEU A 164 -11.81 8.62 2.81
CA LEU A 164 -12.70 9.21 1.79
C LEU A 164 -13.66 10.25 2.38
N ILE A 165 -14.14 10.03 3.61
CA ILE A 165 -15.04 10.95 4.31
C ILE A 165 -14.30 12.23 4.72
N ILE A 166 -13.08 12.10 5.27
CA ILE A 166 -12.25 13.26 5.66
C ILE A 166 -11.80 14.07 4.45
N ASN A 167 -11.68 13.43 3.28
CA ASN A 167 -11.18 13.99 2.03
C ASN A 167 -9.75 14.59 2.16
N ASP A 168 -8.91 13.97 3.00
CA ASP A 168 -7.49 14.33 3.15
C ASP A 168 -6.64 13.58 2.11
N THR A 169 -6.09 14.34 1.17
CA THR A 169 -5.30 13.80 0.07
C THR A 169 -4.06 13.04 0.53
N LYS A 170 -3.36 13.51 1.59
CA LYS A 170 -2.13 12.86 2.08
C LYS A 170 -2.42 11.51 2.73
N ILE A 171 -3.50 11.42 3.49
CA ILE A 171 -3.94 10.16 4.09
C ILE A 171 -4.36 9.20 2.98
N LEU A 172 -5.19 9.69 2.04
CA LEU A 172 -5.73 8.88 0.96
C LEU A 172 -4.61 8.31 0.07
N GLU A 173 -3.63 9.13 -0.34
CA GLU A 173 -2.52 8.64 -1.18
C GLU A 173 -1.69 7.56 -0.48
N ASN A 174 -1.46 7.68 0.85
CA ASN A 174 -0.72 6.68 1.62
C ASN A 174 -1.49 5.35 1.70
N ILE A 175 -2.79 5.40 1.94
CA ILE A 175 -3.61 4.18 2.05
C ILE A 175 -3.79 3.51 0.69
N VAL A 176 -4.01 4.28 -0.37
CA VAL A 176 -4.08 3.73 -1.74
C VAL A 176 -2.77 3.05 -2.14
N LEU A 177 -1.63 3.65 -1.79
CA LEU A 177 -0.31 3.05 -2.00
C LEU A 177 -0.21 1.68 -1.31
N LYS A 178 -0.60 1.59 -0.03
CA LYS A 178 -0.54 0.36 0.75
C LYS A 178 -1.49 -0.72 0.21
N LEU A 179 -2.75 -0.36 -0.08
CA LEU A 179 -3.73 -1.27 -0.67
C LEU A 179 -3.29 -1.79 -2.04
N SER A 180 -2.82 -0.90 -2.93
CA SER A 180 -2.32 -1.32 -4.24
C SER A 180 -1.10 -2.23 -4.15
N SER A 181 -0.24 -2.01 -3.16
CA SER A 181 0.94 -2.86 -2.89
C SER A 181 0.53 -4.27 -2.43
N ILE A 182 -0.45 -4.38 -1.52
CA ILE A 182 -0.96 -5.68 -1.07
C ILE A 182 -1.64 -6.43 -2.22
N ASN A 183 -2.49 -5.76 -2.97
CA ASN A 183 -3.16 -6.36 -4.12
C ASN A 183 -2.15 -6.87 -5.16
N TYR A 184 -1.10 -6.09 -5.43
CA TYR A 184 0.00 -6.50 -6.31
C TYR A 184 0.73 -7.75 -5.79
N ARG A 185 1.11 -7.76 -4.51
CA ARG A 185 1.81 -8.92 -3.88
C ARG A 185 0.95 -10.18 -3.90
N ASN A 186 -0.35 -10.06 -3.68
CA ASN A 186 -1.30 -11.15 -3.72
C ASN A 186 -1.75 -11.55 -5.13
N LYS A 187 -1.30 -10.83 -6.17
CA LYS A 187 -1.78 -10.96 -7.56
C LYS A 187 -3.31 -10.75 -7.67
N ASP A 188 -3.87 -9.97 -6.76
CA ASP A 188 -5.30 -9.63 -6.74
C ASP A 188 -5.57 -8.41 -7.64
N TYR A 189 -5.53 -8.66 -8.91
CA TYR A 189 -5.67 -7.63 -9.93
C TYR A 189 -7.08 -7.01 -9.96
N VAL A 190 -8.10 -7.80 -9.61
CA VAL A 190 -9.50 -7.33 -9.59
C VAL A 190 -9.71 -6.28 -8.52
N ASN A 191 -9.17 -6.47 -7.32
CA ASN A 191 -9.25 -5.47 -6.26
C ASN A 191 -8.47 -4.19 -6.62
N ASN A 192 -7.38 -4.29 -7.39
CA ASN A 192 -6.71 -3.09 -7.93
C ASN A 192 -7.59 -2.33 -8.93
N LEU A 193 -8.41 -3.02 -9.74
CA LEU A 193 -9.41 -2.35 -10.59
C LEU A 193 -10.46 -1.60 -9.78
N ALA A 194 -10.98 -2.22 -8.72
CA ALA A 194 -11.94 -1.59 -7.83
C ALA A 194 -11.35 -0.35 -7.14
N LEU A 195 -10.11 -0.48 -6.66
CA LEU A 195 -9.37 0.63 -6.05
C LEU A 195 -9.16 1.78 -7.04
N GLU A 196 -8.73 1.47 -8.28
CA GLU A 196 -8.56 2.49 -9.33
C GLU A 196 -9.86 3.26 -9.59
N LYS A 197 -10.99 2.57 -9.75
CA LYS A 197 -12.30 3.20 -9.94
C LYS A 197 -12.66 4.16 -8.80
N ALA A 198 -12.37 3.78 -7.56
CA ALA A 198 -12.69 4.58 -6.39
C ALA A 198 -11.86 5.87 -6.27
N VAL A 199 -10.62 5.88 -6.81
CA VAL A 199 -9.69 7.00 -6.64
C VAL A 199 -9.31 7.73 -7.91
N LYS A 200 -9.75 7.28 -9.08
CA LYS A 200 -9.34 7.76 -10.41
C LYS A 200 -9.27 9.28 -10.53
N GLU A 201 -10.30 9.98 -10.05
CA GLU A 201 -10.39 11.45 -10.15
C GLU A 201 -9.47 12.17 -9.16
N ARG A 202 -9.04 11.48 -8.10
CA ARG A 202 -8.18 12.03 -7.05
C ARG A 202 -6.69 11.78 -7.30
N LEU A 203 -6.35 10.83 -8.18
CA LEU A 203 -4.97 10.43 -8.45
C LEU A 203 -4.07 11.60 -8.91
N ALA A 204 -4.62 12.56 -9.66
CA ALA A 204 -3.89 13.74 -10.11
C ALA A 204 -3.35 14.59 -8.94
N ASN A 205 -4.00 14.55 -7.79
CA ASN A 205 -3.63 15.32 -6.59
C ASN A 205 -2.59 14.61 -5.72
N PHE A 206 -2.25 13.35 -6.03
CA PHE A 206 -1.25 12.60 -5.27
C PHE A 206 0.16 13.06 -5.63
N SER A 207 1.09 12.94 -4.69
CA SER A 207 2.51 13.22 -4.95
C SER A 207 3.06 12.31 -6.06
N PHE A 208 3.93 12.84 -6.93
CA PHE A 208 4.39 12.12 -8.12
C PHE A 208 4.99 10.76 -7.79
N GLY A 209 5.88 10.63 -6.80
CA GLY A 209 6.52 9.35 -6.47
C GLY A 209 5.53 8.26 -6.05
N LYS A 210 4.51 8.60 -5.25
CA LYS A 210 3.47 7.63 -4.86
C LYS A 210 2.54 7.30 -6.02
N ARG A 211 2.17 8.30 -6.81
CA ARG A 211 1.35 8.14 -8.01
C ARG A 211 2.05 7.25 -9.04
N GLU A 212 3.34 7.44 -9.28
CA GLU A 212 4.15 6.59 -10.16
C GLU A 212 4.08 5.11 -9.73
N TYR A 213 4.25 4.85 -8.42
CA TYR A 213 4.17 3.48 -7.89
C TYR A 213 2.76 2.88 -8.05
N ILE A 214 1.73 3.64 -7.70
CA ILE A 214 0.32 3.22 -7.83
C ILE A 214 -0.01 2.93 -9.31
N TYR A 215 0.41 3.82 -10.22
CA TYR A 215 0.20 3.63 -11.66
C TYR A 215 0.89 2.37 -12.18
N ASN A 216 2.12 2.07 -11.73
CA ASN A 216 2.79 0.83 -12.11
C ASN A 216 2.01 -0.41 -11.64
N ASN A 217 1.46 -0.41 -10.43
CA ASN A 217 0.62 -1.52 -9.95
C ASN A 217 -0.67 -1.67 -10.76
N PHE A 218 -1.30 -0.56 -11.16
CA PHE A 218 -2.47 -0.58 -12.04
C PHE A 218 -2.12 -1.07 -13.46
N ILE A 219 -1.01 -0.61 -14.04
CA ILE A 219 -0.53 -1.07 -15.35
C ILE A 219 -0.32 -2.59 -15.34
N ILE A 220 0.29 -3.14 -14.30
CA ILE A 220 0.48 -4.59 -14.17
C ILE A 220 -0.86 -5.31 -14.06
N SER A 221 -1.79 -4.80 -13.24
CA SER A 221 -3.12 -5.37 -13.07
C SER A 221 -3.92 -5.37 -14.36
N PHE A 222 -3.96 -4.24 -15.08
CA PHE A 222 -4.63 -4.13 -16.37
C PHE A 222 -4.00 -5.05 -17.43
N THR A 223 -2.66 -5.16 -17.42
CA THR A 223 -1.94 -6.06 -18.33
C THR A 223 -2.30 -7.51 -18.08
N SER A 224 -2.37 -7.92 -16.80
CA SER A 224 -2.72 -9.30 -16.40
C SER A 224 -4.17 -9.64 -16.72
N LEU A 225 -5.07 -8.65 -16.66
CA LEU A 225 -6.48 -8.80 -17.03
C LEU A 225 -6.76 -8.54 -18.52
N GLN A 226 -5.70 -8.36 -19.33
CA GLN A 226 -5.75 -8.07 -20.76
C GLN A 226 -6.47 -6.75 -21.13
N GLU A 227 -6.65 -5.85 -20.16
CA GLU A 227 -7.19 -4.49 -20.37
C GLU A 227 -6.10 -3.53 -20.88
N TYR A 228 -5.49 -3.87 -22.01
CA TYR A 228 -4.28 -3.19 -22.51
C TYR A 228 -4.47 -1.69 -22.78
N ASP A 229 -5.65 -1.24 -23.20
CA ASP A 229 -5.93 0.18 -23.44
C ASP A 229 -5.82 1.02 -22.17
N ARG A 230 -6.33 0.48 -21.08
CA ARG A 230 -6.20 1.15 -19.76
C ARG A 230 -4.76 1.17 -19.30
N ALA A 231 -4.03 0.05 -19.45
CA ALA A 231 -2.60 0.00 -19.15
C ALA A 231 -1.80 1.04 -19.94
N ILE A 232 -2.05 1.15 -21.26
CA ILE A 232 -1.42 2.15 -22.14
C ILE A 232 -1.77 3.58 -21.72
N SER A 233 -3.02 3.85 -21.33
CA SER A 233 -3.44 5.17 -20.85
C SER A 233 -2.65 5.62 -19.63
N TYR A 234 -2.38 4.72 -18.68
CA TYR A 234 -1.55 5.02 -17.49
C TYR A 234 -0.07 5.16 -17.85
N LEU A 235 0.45 4.37 -18.79
CA LEU A 235 1.80 4.58 -19.32
C LEU A 235 1.95 5.95 -19.99
N ASP A 236 0.95 6.39 -20.75
CA ASP A 236 0.97 7.72 -21.38
C ASP A 236 0.98 8.87 -20.38
N LYS A 237 0.31 8.70 -19.22
CA LYS A 237 0.39 9.67 -18.13
C LYS A 237 1.81 9.70 -17.54
N LEU A 238 2.41 8.55 -17.25
CA LEU A 238 3.78 8.47 -16.73
C LEU A 238 4.80 9.04 -17.71
N LEU A 239 4.68 8.73 -19.01
CA LEU A 239 5.57 9.26 -20.05
C LEU A 239 5.56 10.79 -20.16
N LYS A 240 4.40 11.43 -19.89
CA LYS A 240 4.27 12.90 -19.88
C LYS A 240 4.90 13.57 -18.67
N GLU A 241 4.94 12.88 -17.55
CA GLU A 241 5.37 13.44 -16.27
C GLU A 241 6.81 13.05 -15.89
N THR A 242 7.39 12.04 -16.56
CA THR A 242 8.74 11.53 -16.28
C THR A 242 9.78 12.30 -17.07
N GLU A 243 10.80 12.85 -16.40
CA GLU A 243 11.95 13.51 -17.02
C GLU A 243 13.20 12.61 -17.06
N ASP A 244 13.25 11.59 -16.23
CA ASP A 244 14.34 10.63 -16.11
C ASP A 244 14.45 9.78 -17.40
N LYS A 245 15.61 9.88 -18.07
CA LYS A 245 15.85 9.20 -19.35
C LYS A 245 15.81 7.68 -19.25
N GLU A 246 16.27 7.09 -18.13
CA GLU A 246 16.25 5.64 -17.91
C GLU A 246 14.81 5.15 -17.71
N LYS A 247 14.04 5.86 -16.91
CA LYS A 247 12.62 5.56 -16.72
C LYS A 247 11.84 5.71 -18.02
N LEU A 248 12.08 6.77 -18.80
CA LEU A 248 11.46 6.97 -20.10
C LEU A 248 11.73 5.80 -21.03
N PHE A 249 12.99 5.33 -21.09
CA PHE A 249 13.36 4.16 -21.87
C PHE A 249 12.53 2.93 -21.52
N ILE A 250 12.40 2.63 -20.21
CA ILE A 250 11.63 1.49 -19.71
C ILE A 250 10.13 1.65 -20.03
N LEU A 251 9.57 2.84 -19.85
CA LEU A 251 8.15 3.11 -20.11
C LEU A 251 7.81 2.99 -21.59
N GLU A 252 8.67 3.51 -22.49
CA GLU A 252 8.53 3.36 -23.94
C GLU A 252 8.57 1.88 -24.38
N LEU A 253 9.50 1.08 -23.81
CA LEU A 253 9.55 -0.37 -24.05
C LEU A 253 8.27 -1.07 -23.59
N LYS A 254 7.78 -0.75 -22.38
CA LYS A 254 6.53 -1.33 -21.85
C LYS A 254 5.34 -0.99 -22.77
N LYS A 255 5.24 0.25 -23.22
CA LYS A 255 4.16 0.69 -24.11
C LYS A 255 4.19 -0.07 -25.45
N ALA A 256 5.35 -0.17 -26.08
CA ALA A 256 5.50 -0.93 -27.32
C ALA A 256 5.14 -2.41 -27.14
N LYS A 257 5.56 -3.05 -26.02
CA LYS A 257 5.20 -4.43 -25.70
C LYS A 257 3.69 -4.62 -25.50
N LEU A 258 2.97 -3.66 -24.93
CA LEU A 258 1.51 -3.74 -24.80
C LEU A 258 0.81 -3.59 -26.15
N LEU A 259 1.34 -2.76 -27.06
CA LEU A 259 0.85 -2.65 -28.42
C LEU A 259 1.05 -3.96 -29.21
N GLU A 260 2.19 -4.66 -29.02
CA GLU A 260 2.40 -6.00 -29.58
C GLU A 260 1.36 -7.01 -29.07
N LYS A 261 1.06 -6.99 -27.76
CA LYS A 261 0.00 -7.85 -27.18
C LYS A 261 -1.41 -7.57 -27.70
N LYS A 262 -1.62 -6.37 -28.28
CA LYS A 262 -2.86 -5.95 -28.95
C LYS A 262 -2.82 -6.20 -30.46
N ASP A 263 -1.79 -6.86 -30.99
CA ASP A 263 -1.54 -7.06 -32.41
C ASP A 263 -1.39 -5.75 -33.20
N ILE A 264 -1.10 -4.62 -32.51
CA ILE A 264 -0.86 -3.31 -33.14
C ILE A 264 0.63 -3.12 -33.46
N TYR A 265 1.19 -4.04 -34.26
CA TYR A 265 2.62 -4.12 -34.52
C TYR A 265 3.20 -2.86 -35.20
N ILE A 266 2.43 -2.18 -36.07
CA ILE A 266 2.91 -0.96 -36.76
C ILE A 266 3.25 0.14 -35.75
N SER A 267 2.39 0.35 -34.76
CA SER A 267 2.63 1.37 -33.71
C SER A 267 3.79 0.96 -32.79
N ALA A 268 3.91 -0.32 -32.43
CA ALA A 268 5.04 -0.81 -31.65
C ALA A 268 6.37 -0.60 -32.38
N ILE A 269 6.43 -0.95 -33.69
CA ILE A 269 7.60 -0.73 -34.55
C ILE A 269 7.94 0.76 -34.66
N SER A 270 6.95 1.64 -34.77
CA SER A 270 7.15 3.09 -34.79
C SER A 270 7.82 3.60 -33.52
N ILE A 271 7.36 3.12 -32.33
CA ILE A 271 7.97 3.47 -31.05
C ILE A 271 9.43 2.99 -31.02
N TYR A 272 9.71 1.72 -31.32
CA TYR A 272 11.08 1.19 -31.30
C TYR A 272 12.01 1.94 -32.25
N ARG A 273 11.54 2.33 -33.44
CA ARG A 273 12.32 3.17 -34.37
C ARG A 273 12.63 4.55 -33.81
N GLY A 274 11.65 5.20 -33.16
CA GLY A 274 11.85 6.45 -32.45
C GLY A 274 12.89 6.32 -31.34
N MET A 275 12.84 5.23 -30.58
CA MET A 275 13.80 4.93 -29.53
C MET A 275 15.22 4.76 -30.09
N LEU A 276 15.44 4.13 -31.26
CA LEU A 276 16.75 4.01 -31.89
C LEU A 276 17.38 5.37 -32.25
N LEU A 277 16.57 6.38 -32.53
CA LEU A 277 17.04 7.75 -32.77
C LEU A 277 17.37 8.48 -31.50
N LYS A 278 16.66 8.17 -30.41
CA LYS A 278 16.76 8.86 -29.11
C LYS A 278 17.88 8.30 -28.23
N TYR A 279 18.07 6.98 -28.20
CA TYR A 279 19.02 6.29 -27.32
C TYR A 279 20.23 5.80 -28.14
N GLN A 280 21.41 6.30 -27.79
CA GLN A 280 22.64 6.04 -28.58
C GLN A 280 23.56 4.99 -27.99
N GLU A 281 23.34 4.57 -26.73
CA GLU A 281 24.10 3.55 -26.04
C GLU A 281 23.96 2.19 -26.75
N GLU A 282 25.07 1.48 -26.94
CA GLU A 282 25.15 0.25 -27.74
C GLU A 282 24.30 -0.89 -27.17
N ASP A 283 24.22 -1.02 -25.84
CA ASP A 283 23.38 -1.99 -25.14
C ASP A 283 21.89 -1.71 -25.34
N LYS A 284 21.45 -0.44 -25.21
CA LYS A 284 20.08 -0.02 -25.49
C LYS A 284 19.71 -0.24 -26.97
N LYS A 285 20.61 0.11 -27.89
CA LYS A 285 20.42 -0.15 -29.32
C LYS A 285 20.26 -1.64 -29.62
N LEU A 286 21.07 -2.48 -28.99
CA LEU A 286 20.96 -3.93 -29.15
C LEU A 286 19.58 -4.42 -28.67
N LEU A 287 19.16 -4.02 -27.49
CA LEU A 287 17.84 -4.38 -26.94
C LEU A 287 16.70 -3.93 -27.87
N ILE A 288 16.74 -2.67 -28.33
CA ILE A 288 15.72 -2.14 -29.25
C ILE A 288 15.70 -2.90 -30.58
N ASN A 289 16.88 -3.22 -31.15
CA ASN A 289 16.97 -3.98 -32.39
C ASN A 289 16.39 -5.40 -32.25
N ILE A 290 16.55 -6.04 -31.09
CA ILE A 290 15.91 -7.34 -30.78
C ILE A 290 14.40 -7.20 -30.70
N LYS A 291 13.89 -6.16 -30.02
CA LYS A 291 12.45 -5.89 -29.97
C LYS A 291 11.87 -5.61 -31.35
N LEU A 292 12.57 -4.83 -32.20
CA LEU A 292 12.19 -4.63 -33.60
C LEU A 292 12.16 -5.95 -34.39
N MET A 293 13.19 -6.79 -34.22
CA MET A 293 13.24 -8.10 -34.86
C MET A 293 12.02 -8.95 -34.48
N ASN A 294 11.66 -8.96 -33.18
CA ASN A 294 10.49 -9.69 -32.69
C ASN A 294 9.16 -9.10 -33.21
N ALA A 295 9.01 -7.79 -33.19
CA ALA A 295 7.83 -7.12 -33.73
C ALA A 295 7.63 -7.40 -35.25
N TYR A 296 8.71 -7.43 -36.01
CA TYR A 296 8.65 -7.82 -37.42
C TYR A 296 8.35 -9.32 -37.61
N LYS A 297 8.85 -10.19 -36.72
CA LYS A 297 8.52 -11.61 -36.71
C LYS A 297 7.03 -11.83 -36.46
N LEU A 298 6.45 -11.15 -35.44
CA LEU A 298 5.01 -11.21 -35.16
C LEU A 298 4.17 -10.68 -36.30
N LYS A 299 4.66 -9.67 -37.02
CA LYS A 299 4.00 -9.11 -38.22
C LYS A 299 4.15 -9.98 -39.46
N GLY A 300 5.02 -10.98 -39.47
CA GLY A 300 5.29 -11.85 -40.63
C GLY A 300 6.25 -11.25 -41.68
N GLU A 301 6.98 -10.19 -41.35
CA GLU A 301 7.92 -9.53 -42.29
C GLU A 301 9.31 -10.20 -42.27
N HIS A 302 9.41 -11.37 -42.88
CA HIS A 302 10.61 -12.23 -42.84
C HIS A 302 11.90 -11.50 -43.27
N SER A 303 11.88 -10.72 -44.36
CA SER A 303 13.05 -9.97 -44.83
C SER A 303 13.58 -8.97 -43.80
N LYS A 304 12.69 -8.31 -43.04
CA LYS A 304 13.08 -7.39 -41.97
C LYS A 304 13.66 -8.14 -40.79
N VAL A 305 13.08 -9.28 -40.43
CA VAL A 305 13.62 -10.16 -39.38
C VAL A 305 15.07 -10.52 -39.69
N GLU A 306 15.38 -10.94 -40.93
CA GLU A 306 16.72 -11.31 -41.31
C GLU A 306 17.74 -10.15 -41.24
N ILE A 307 17.30 -8.92 -41.66
CA ILE A 307 18.13 -7.73 -41.55
C ILE A 307 18.51 -7.44 -40.10
N TYR A 308 17.53 -7.39 -39.19
CA TYR A 308 17.79 -7.12 -37.79
C TYR A 308 18.55 -8.28 -37.08
N TYR A 309 18.29 -9.52 -37.48
CA TYR A 309 19.05 -10.68 -37.04
C TYR A 309 20.54 -10.55 -37.35
N LYS A 310 20.89 -10.23 -38.63
CA LYS A 310 22.28 -10.01 -39.06
C LYS A 310 22.93 -8.86 -38.28
N LYS A 311 22.19 -7.77 -38.07
CA LYS A 311 22.64 -6.60 -37.31
C LYS A 311 22.94 -6.97 -35.84
N ASN A 312 22.03 -7.69 -35.17
CA ASN A 312 22.23 -8.15 -33.82
C ASN A 312 23.40 -9.12 -33.70
N MET A 313 23.57 -10.01 -34.67
CA MET A 313 24.72 -10.91 -34.75
C MET A 313 26.06 -10.17 -34.85
N ALA A 314 26.11 -9.09 -35.62
CA ALA A 314 27.31 -8.27 -35.76
C ALA A 314 27.66 -7.54 -34.44
N THR A 315 26.64 -7.04 -33.75
CA THR A 315 26.79 -6.36 -32.46
C THR A 315 27.26 -7.35 -31.37
N LEU A 316 26.68 -8.56 -31.31
CA LEU A 316 27.03 -9.60 -30.32
C LEU A 316 28.44 -10.18 -30.49
N LYS A 317 29.09 -10.00 -31.65
CA LYS A 317 30.48 -10.39 -31.88
C LYS A 317 31.50 -9.40 -31.32
N LYS A 318 31.10 -8.18 -30.98
CA LYS A 318 31.95 -7.17 -30.33
C LYS A 318 32.11 -7.56 -28.86
N GLU A 319 33.36 -7.83 -28.39
CA GLU A 319 33.65 -8.40 -27.07
C GLU A 319 33.29 -7.54 -25.86
N ASN A 320 32.82 -6.29 -26.04
CA ASN A 320 32.64 -5.33 -24.96
C ASN A 320 31.18 -5.05 -24.57
N ILE A 321 30.23 -5.90 -24.92
CA ILE A 321 28.85 -5.70 -24.49
C ILE A 321 28.61 -6.43 -23.18
N SER A 322 28.43 -5.67 -22.09
CA SER A 322 27.96 -6.20 -20.83
C SER A 322 26.54 -6.75 -21.02
N CYS A 323 26.42 -8.08 -21.10
CA CYS A 323 25.12 -8.76 -21.15
C CYS A 323 24.23 -8.39 -19.95
N GLN A 324 24.77 -7.83 -18.90
CA GLN A 324 24.09 -7.45 -17.66
C GLN A 324 23.10 -6.29 -17.84
N ALA A 325 23.40 -5.32 -18.71
CA ALA A 325 22.51 -4.18 -18.99
C ALA A 325 21.24 -4.57 -19.80
N VAL A 326 21.25 -5.74 -20.44
CA VAL A 326 20.13 -6.26 -21.26
C VAL A 326 19.14 -7.08 -20.43
N ILE A 327 19.49 -7.35 -19.16
CA ILE A 327 18.80 -8.32 -18.27
C ILE A 327 17.66 -7.72 -17.46
N GLU A 328 17.57 -6.41 -17.31
CA GLU A 328 16.61 -5.74 -16.41
C GLU A 328 15.12 -6.01 -16.68
N ASN A 329 14.77 -6.71 -17.75
CA ASN A 329 13.39 -7.06 -18.07
C ASN A 329 13.11 -8.57 -18.23
N GLY A 330 13.94 -9.44 -17.66
CA GLY A 330 13.66 -10.88 -17.60
C GLY A 330 13.66 -11.61 -18.96
N GLN A 331 14.14 -10.97 -20.04
CA GLN A 331 14.25 -11.62 -21.35
C GLN A 331 15.71 -11.82 -21.70
N CYS A 332 16.13 -13.06 -21.71
CA CYS A 332 17.45 -13.42 -22.13
C CYS A 332 17.66 -13.09 -23.62
N LEU A 333 18.57 -12.18 -23.92
CA LEU A 333 18.98 -11.80 -25.26
C LEU A 333 19.27 -13.01 -26.14
N TYR A 334 20.03 -13.97 -25.61
CA TYR A 334 20.39 -15.19 -26.33
C TYR A 334 19.20 -16.10 -26.56
N PHE A 335 18.20 -16.11 -25.67
CA PHE A 335 16.97 -16.86 -25.86
C PHE A 335 16.17 -16.33 -27.06
N GLU A 336 16.00 -15.01 -27.17
CA GLU A 336 15.31 -14.39 -28.29
C GLU A 336 16.04 -14.61 -29.64
N MET A 337 17.37 -14.55 -29.61
CA MET A 337 18.18 -14.86 -30.80
C MET A 337 18.07 -16.35 -31.17
N GLY A 338 17.95 -17.24 -30.18
CA GLY A 338 17.68 -18.67 -30.40
C GLY A 338 16.33 -18.92 -31.07
N LEU A 339 15.26 -18.34 -30.50
CA LEU A 339 13.89 -18.43 -31.10
C LEU A 339 13.85 -17.87 -32.52
N THR A 340 14.54 -16.77 -32.77
CA THR A 340 14.59 -16.19 -34.12
C THR A 340 15.44 -17.01 -35.06
N SER A 341 16.48 -17.69 -34.57
CA SER A 341 17.26 -18.63 -35.37
C SER A 341 16.43 -19.83 -35.82
N ILE A 342 15.54 -20.37 -34.95
CA ILE A 342 14.55 -21.39 -35.34
C ILE A 342 13.62 -20.86 -36.44
N TYR A 343 13.06 -19.64 -36.25
CA TYR A 343 12.18 -19.00 -37.23
C TYR A 343 12.83 -18.82 -38.61
N LEU A 344 14.16 -18.62 -38.63
CA LEU A 344 14.98 -18.49 -39.85
C LEU A 344 15.56 -19.82 -40.31
N GLU A 345 15.14 -20.96 -39.74
CA GLU A 345 15.61 -22.32 -40.09
C GLU A 345 17.13 -22.53 -39.87
N LYS A 346 17.75 -21.79 -38.94
CA LYS A 346 19.19 -21.84 -38.62
C LYS A 346 19.41 -22.63 -37.34
N ASN A 347 19.13 -23.94 -37.35
CA ASN A 347 19.08 -24.80 -36.17
C ASN A 347 20.39 -24.82 -35.36
N ASP A 348 21.58 -24.94 -36.03
CA ASP A 348 22.89 -24.93 -35.36
C ASP A 348 23.14 -23.64 -34.57
N LYS A 349 22.68 -22.49 -35.11
CA LYS A 349 22.79 -21.20 -34.42
C LYS A 349 21.83 -21.12 -33.25
N ALA A 350 20.62 -21.64 -33.42
CA ALA A 350 19.63 -21.70 -32.37
C ALA A 350 20.16 -22.47 -31.15
N PHE A 351 20.75 -23.65 -31.38
CA PHE A 351 21.35 -24.47 -30.33
C PHE A 351 22.47 -23.72 -29.59
N LYS A 352 23.39 -23.07 -30.32
CA LYS A 352 24.47 -22.26 -29.73
C LYS A 352 23.94 -21.10 -28.87
N PHE A 353 22.87 -20.44 -29.31
CA PHE A 353 22.27 -19.38 -28.56
C PHE A 353 21.54 -19.84 -27.30
N PHE A 354 20.79 -20.94 -27.35
CA PHE A 354 20.16 -21.51 -26.18
C PHE A 354 21.18 -22.01 -25.14
N LYS A 355 22.28 -22.59 -25.59
CA LYS A 355 23.39 -22.99 -24.72
C LYS A 355 23.96 -21.74 -23.99
N LYS A 356 24.24 -20.65 -24.73
CA LYS A 356 24.70 -19.40 -24.12
C LYS A 356 23.66 -18.79 -23.16
N ALA A 357 22.38 -18.93 -23.45
CA ALA A 357 21.33 -18.45 -22.55
C ALA A 357 21.38 -19.15 -21.18
N ILE A 358 21.67 -20.45 -21.17
CA ILE A 358 21.87 -21.23 -19.94
C ILE A 358 23.16 -20.81 -19.23
N GLU A 359 24.28 -20.72 -19.98
CA GLU A 359 25.61 -20.41 -19.43
C GLU A 359 25.67 -19.02 -18.77
N THR A 360 24.89 -18.08 -19.25
CA THR A 360 24.83 -16.71 -18.69
C THR A 360 24.03 -16.61 -17.39
N ASN A 361 23.43 -17.70 -16.95
CA ASN A 361 22.66 -17.80 -15.69
C ASN A 361 21.63 -16.68 -15.49
N VAL A 362 21.09 -16.16 -16.59
CA VAL A 362 20.06 -15.14 -16.59
C VAL A 362 18.77 -15.81 -16.16
N VAL A 363 18.22 -15.39 -15.02
CA VAL A 363 16.95 -15.88 -14.50
C VAL A 363 15.85 -15.53 -15.49
N CYS A 364 15.56 -16.48 -16.39
CA CYS A 364 14.31 -16.45 -17.16
C CYS A 364 13.17 -16.81 -16.21
N ASP A 365 11.96 -16.23 -16.42
CA ASP A 365 10.78 -16.72 -15.73
C ASP A 365 10.55 -18.21 -16.05
N GLU A 366 9.79 -18.92 -15.21
CA GLU A 366 9.54 -20.37 -15.36
C GLU A 366 9.00 -20.72 -16.75
N GLU A 367 8.15 -19.89 -17.34
CA GLU A 367 7.56 -20.09 -18.65
C GLU A 367 8.63 -20.05 -19.78
N ASN A 368 9.56 -19.12 -19.70
CA ASN A 368 10.66 -19.01 -20.65
C ASN A 368 11.69 -20.13 -20.49
N LEU A 369 11.92 -20.60 -19.26
CA LEU A 369 12.77 -21.78 -19.01
C LEU A 369 12.17 -23.05 -19.62
N GLU A 370 10.87 -23.28 -19.42
CA GLU A 370 10.18 -24.44 -20.02
C GLU A 370 10.24 -24.40 -21.56
N LYS A 371 10.01 -23.24 -22.15
CA LYS A 371 10.15 -23.03 -23.62
C LYS A 371 11.58 -23.27 -24.07
N LEU A 372 12.58 -22.84 -23.33
CA LEU A 372 14.00 -23.04 -23.65
C LEU A 372 14.34 -24.52 -23.67
N PHE A 373 14.00 -25.28 -22.61
CA PHE A 373 14.26 -26.72 -22.56
C PHE A 373 13.51 -27.48 -23.64
N THR A 374 12.24 -27.14 -23.88
CA THR A 374 11.44 -27.77 -24.94
C THR A 374 12.05 -27.57 -26.33
N ASN A 375 12.54 -26.37 -26.62
CA ASN A 375 13.18 -26.10 -27.92
C ASN A 375 14.56 -26.78 -28.03
N LEU A 376 15.34 -26.85 -26.95
CA LEU A 376 16.62 -27.60 -26.95
C LEU A 376 16.41 -29.09 -27.19
N LEU A 377 15.44 -29.71 -26.55
CA LEU A 377 15.06 -31.11 -26.76
C LEU A 377 14.68 -31.37 -28.22
N LYS A 378 13.81 -30.51 -28.78
CA LYS A 378 13.42 -30.63 -30.20
C LYS A 378 14.57 -30.49 -31.18
N LEU A 379 15.56 -29.65 -30.87
CA LEU A 379 16.76 -29.49 -31.71
C LEU A 379 17.73 -30.67 -31.56
N ALA A 380 17.89 -31.18 -30.33
CA ALA A 380 18.75 -32.36 -30.06
C ALA A 380 18.19 -33.60 -30.79
N THR A 381 16.89 -33.87 -30.69
CA THR A 381 16.25 -35.01 -31.36
C THR A 381 16.29 -34.92 -32.90
N LYS A 382 16.34 -33.72 -33.49
CA LYS A 382 16.51 -33.54 -34.95
C LYS A 382 17.93 -33.82 -35.42
N ASN A 383 18.93 -33.48 -34.62
CA ASN A 383 20.34 -33.71 -34.98
C ASN A 383 20.80 -35.17 -34.77
N ASP A 384 20.06 -36.00 -34.01
CA ASP A 384 20.32 -37.43 -33.85
C ASP A 384 19.77 -38.29 -35.01
N PHE A 385 19.08 -37.70 -35.96
CA PHE A 385 18.49 -38.36 -37.14
C PHE A 385 19.14 -37.93 -38.47
N GLU A 386 20.15 -37.05 -38.47
CA GLU A 386 21.04 -36.74 -39.61
C GLU A 386 22.49 -37.21 -39.29
#